data_4df1c71bf2d13e05733efe9c256b37e0
#
_entry.id   4df1c71bf2d13e05733efe9c256b37e0
#
_cell.length_a   1.000
_cell.length_b   1.000
_cell.length_c   1.000
_cell.angle_alpha   90.00
_cell.angle_beta   90.00
_cell.angle_gamma   90.00
#
_symmetry.space_group_name_H-M   'P 1'
#
loop_
_entity.id
_entity.type
_entity.pdbx_description
1 polymer ?
#
loop_
_entity_poly.entity_id
_entity_poly.type
_entity_poly.pdbx_seq_one_letter_code
_entity_poly.pdbx_strand_id
1 'polypeptide(L)'
;MNLIQRFMRVFFNLFYHPFAFTYDLVAATVSFGNWKDWVYSIIPFIEGTRILELGHGPGHLQRILLDRGLDSVAMDESAPMGTLAKRRLGSSHKLTRGLAQKIPFADEAFDSIVSTFPTEYIFDMQTLSEAHRVLRNSGRLIVLLAAWPKNPLLGWLFKVTGESPSDARELIKSKMKMAFARAEFKTEVQIVEVKSGSLLVVIGKKEESKC
;
A
#
# COMPACT_ATOMS: atom_id res chain seq x y z
N MET A 1 25.14 8.52 -2.53
CA MET A 1 23.96 7.98 -3.24
C MET A 1 24.48 7.14 -4.40
N ASN A 2 24.36 5.80 -4.29
CA ASN A 2 24.92 4.87 -5.28
C ASN A 2 24.21 5.00 -6.64
N LEU A 3 24.97 4.71 -7.73
CA LEU A 3 24.50 4.77 -9.11
C LEU A 3 23.17 4.00 -9.30
N ILE A 4 23.03 2.88 -8.62
CA ILE A 4 21.82 2.03 -8.62
C ILE A 4 20.61 2.78 -8.03
N GLN A 5 20.77 3.50 -6.91
CA GLN A 5 19.70 4.29 -6.31
C GLN A 5 19.26 5.45 -7.22
N ARG A 6 20.20 6.04 -7.93
CA ARG A 6 19.93 7.10 -8.90
C ARG A 6 19.20 6.54 -10.14
N PHE A 7 19.65 5.39 -10.63
CA PHE A 7 19.01 4.67 -11.72
C PHE A 7 17.58 4.23 -11.34
N MET A 8 17.38 3.66 -10.15
CA MET A 8 16.07 3.25 -9.67
C MET A 8 15.12 4.45 -9.51
N ARG A 9 15.58 5.58 -8.99
CA ARG A 9 14.77 6.80 -8.88
C ARG A 9 14.35 7.32 -10.26
N VAL A 10 15.28 7.37 -11.22
CA VAL A 10 14.99 7.77 -12.61
C VAL A 10 14.06 6.77 -13.27
N PHE A 11 14.28 5.48 -13.07
CA PHE A 11 13.45 4.41 -13.57
C PHE A 11 12.00 4.52 -13.02
N PHE A 12 11.83 4.67 -11.72
CA PHE A 12 10.50 4.85 -11.14
C PHE A 12 9.82 6.16 -11.59
N ASN A 13 10.52 7.29 -11.65
CA ASN A 13 9.94 8.53 -12.17
C ASN A 13 9.56 8.45 -13.66
N LEU A 14 10.36 7.81 -14.49
CA LEU A 14 10.07 7.62 -15.90
C LEU A 14 8.88 6.67 -16.13
N PHE A 15 8.76 5.60 -15.33
CA PHE A 15 7.69 4.61 -15.48
C PHE A 15 6.38 5.01 -14.80
N TYR A 16 6.42 5.80 -13.74
CA TYR A 16 5.21 6.14 -12.99
C TYR A 16 4.30 7.15 -13.70
N HIS A 17 4.84 8.07 -14.49
CA HIS A 17 4.04 9.12 -15.14
C HIS A 17 3.71 8.87 -16.61
N PRO A 18 4.66 8.57 -17.52
CA PRO A 18 4.33 8.38 -18.94
C PRO A 18 3.86 6.98 -19.30
N PHE A 19 4.20 5.94 -18.52
CA PHE A 19 3.95 4.54 -18.86
C PHE A 19 2.99 3.82 -17.90
N ALA A 20 1.99 4.50 -17.38
CA ALA A 20 0.98 3.89 -16.52
C ALA A 20 0.31 2.63 -17.14
N PHE A 21 0.25 2.55 -18.48
CA PHE A 21 -0.27 1.37 -19.17
C PHE A 21 0.61 0.13 -19.05
N THR A 22 1.90 0.30 -18.73
CA THR A 22 2.83 -0.82 -18.50
C THR A 22 2.86 -1.27 -17.03
N TYR A 23 2.11 -0.59 -16.14
CA TYR A 23 2.12 -0.89 -14.72
C TYR A 23 1.82 -2.37 -14.42
N ASP A 24 0.77 -2.93 -15.05
CA ASP A 24 0.39 -4.32 -14.87
C ASP A 24 1.49 -5.28 -15.35
N LEU A 25 2.21 -4.93 -16.42
CA LEU A 25 3.33 -5.71 -16.95
C LEU A 25 4.54 -5.65 -16.00
N VAL A 26 4.89 -4.45 -15.50
CA VAL A 26 5.97 -4.27 -14.54
C VAL A 26 5.65 -5.00 -13.23
N ALA A 27 4.44 -4.83 -12.70
CA ALA A 27 3.97 -5.52 -11.51
C ALA A 27 4.01 -7.04 -11.68
N ALA A 28 3.53 -7.55 -12.82
CA ALA A 28 3.58 -8.98 -13.15
C ALA A 28 5.03 -9.49 -13.25
N THR A 29 5.93 -8.72 -13.85
CA THR A 29 7.34 -9.12 -14.00
C THR A 29 8.05 -9.18 -12.65
N VAL A 30 7.90 -8.14 -11.82
CA VAL A 30 8.54 -8.06 -10.49
C VAL A 30 7.96 -9.11 -9.53
N SER A 31 6.67 -9.40 -9.64
CA SER A 31 5.97 -10.38 -8.80
C SER A 31 5.95 -11.79 -9.37
N PHE A 32 6.54 -12.01 -10.54
CA PHE A 32 6.40 -13.29 -11.27
C PHE A 32 4.94 -13.72 -11.45
N GLY A 33 4.04 -12.76 -11.74
CA GLY A 33 2.61 -13.00 -11.93
C GLY A 33 1.76 -13.05 -10.65
N ASN A 34 2.39 -12.99 -9.46
CA ASN A 34 1.68 -13.15 -8.17
C ASN A 34 1.19 -11.82 -7.56
N TRP A 35 1.30 -10.70 -8.27
CA TRP A 35 0.93 -9.38 -7.77
C TRP A 35 -0.48 -9.32 -7.18
N LYS A 36 -1.46 -9.90 -7.86
CA LYS A 36 -2.85 -9.90 -7.40
C LYS A 36 -3.01 -10.65 -6.09
N ASP A 37 -2.40 -11.83 -5.96
CA ASP A 37 -2.47 -12.64 -4.74
C ASP A 37 -1.86 -11.89 -3.55
N TRP A 38 -0.79 -11.14 -3.79
CA TRP A 38 -0.18 -10.31 -2.76
C TRP A 38 -1.11 -9.16 -2.32
N VAL A 39 -1.69 -8.44 -3.28
CA VAL A 39 -2.65 -7.37 -2.98
C VAL A 39 -3.86 -7.92 -2.20
N TYR A 40 -4.32 -9.12 -2.54
CA TYR A 40 -5.47 -9.75 -1.87
C TYR A 40 -5.17 -10.27 -0.47
N SER A 41 -3.91 -10.48 -0.14
CA SER A 41 -3.51 -10.99 1.18
C SER A 41 -3.84 -10.05 2.34
N ILE A 42 -4.12 -8.76 2.07
CA ILE A 42 -4.50 -7.79 3.11
C ILE A 42 -5.96 -7.85 3.50
N ILE A 43 -6.81 -8.50 2.71
CA ILE A 43 -8.26 -8.51 2.92
C ILE A 43 -8.67 -9.05 4.29
N PRO A 44 -8.03 -10.11 4.85
CA PRO A 44 -8.36 -10.61 6.18
C PRO A 44 -8.12 -9.60 7.31
N PHE A 45 -7.34 -8.54 7.08
CA PHE A 45 -7.05 -7.50 8.08
C PHE A 45 -8.05 -6.34 8.06
N ILE A 46 -8.90 -6.27 7.02
CA ILE A 46 -9.91 -5.22 6.87
C ILE A 46 -11.05 -5.47 7.85
N GLU A 47 -11.44 -4.44 8.59
CA GLU A 47 -12.59 -4.45 9.49
C GLU A 47 -13.59 -3.37 9.09
N GLY A 48 -14.87 -3.66 9.34
CA GLY A 48 -15.98 -2.78 9.00
C GLY A 48 -16.32 -2.79 7.52
N THR A 49 -17.10 -1.80 7.09
CA THR A 49 -17.65 -1.76 5.73
C THR A 49 -17.25 -0.52 4.94
N ARG A 50 -16.93 0.59 5.62
CA ARG A 50 -16.52 1.85 5.00
C ARG A 50 -15.00 1.88 4.84
N ILE A 51 -14.54 1.67 3.62
CA ILE A 51 -13.11 1.46 3.33
C ILE A 51 -12.59 2.60 2.45
N LEU A 52 -11.43 3.15 2.81
CA LEU A 52 -10.65 4.05 1.96
C LEU A 52 -9.40 3.32 1.44
N GLU A 53 -9.24 3.23 0.12
CA GLU A 53 -8.00 2.80 -0.50
C GLU A 53 -7.13 4.01 -0.85
N LEU A 54 -5.93 4.12 -0.26
CA LEU A 54 -4.93 5.15 -0.58
C LEU A 54 -3.90 4.61 -1.59
N GLY A 55 -3.80 5.28 -2.74
CA GLY A 55 -2.95 4.85 -3.83
C GLY A 55 -3.54 3.64 -4.55
N HIS A 56 -4.75 3.80 -5.11
CA HIS A 56 -5.47 2.69 -5.76
C HIS A 56 -4.78 2.15 -7.02
N GLY A 57 -3.81 2.87 -7.58
CA GLY A 57 -3.18 2.49 -8.84
C GLY A 57 -4.21 2.17 -9.93
N PRO A 58 -4.06 1.05 -10.66
CA PRO A 58 -5.01 0.66 -11.69
C PRO A 58 -6.31 0.00 -11.15
N GLY A 59 -6.57 0.03 -9.83
CA GLY A 59 -7.85 -0.36 -9.20
C GLY A 59 -8.05 -1.87 -9.00
N HIS A 60 -6.98 -2.64 -8.81
CA HIS A 60 -7.10 -4.10 -8.59
C HIS A 60 -7.78 -4.44 -7.27
N LEU A 61 -7.32 -3.82 -6.16
CA LEU A 61 -7.91 -4.06 -4.85
C LEU A 61 -9.31 -3.47 -4.78
N GLN A 62 -9.51 -2.26 -5.32
CA GLN A 62 -10.81 -1.61 -5.33
C GLN A 62 -11.89 -2.48 -5.96
N ARG A 63 -11.58 -3.19 -7.08
CA ARG A 63 -12.52 -4.12 -7.70
C ARG A 63 -13.01 -5.19 -6.73
N ILE A 64 -12.09 -5.79 -5.97
CA ILE A 64 -12.45 -6.85 -5.01
C ILE A 64 -13.24 -6.32 -3.84
N LEU A 65 -12.89 -5.14 -3.33
CA LEU A 65 -13.64 -4.52 -2.25
C LEU A 65 -15.10 -4.29 -2.66
N LEU A 66 -15.31 -3.77 -3.88
CA LEU A 66 -16.65 -3.56 -4.44
C LEU A 66 -17.39 -4.88 -4.69
N ASP A 67 -16.73 -5.88 -5.27
CA ASP A 67 -17.33 -7.20 -5.55
C ASP A 67 -17.73 -7.93 -4.25
N ARG A 68 -17.16 -7.54 -3.11
CA ARG A 68 -17.54 -8.02 -1.76
C ARG A 68 -18.65 -7.20 -1.10
N GLY A 69 -19.17 -6.20 -1.79
CA GLY A 69 -20.24 -5.35 -1.26
C GLY A 69 -19.78 -4.34 -0.20
N LEU A 70 -18.45 -4.07 -0.11
CA LEU A 70 -17.94 -3.05 0.80
C LEU A 70 -18.18 -1.65 0.24
N ASP A 71 -18.51 -0.69 1.11
CA ASP A 71 -18.60 0.72 0.77
C ASP A 71 -17.19 1.31 0.66
N SER A 72 -16.56 1.06 -0.50
CA SER A 72 -15.18 1.42 -0.73
C SER A 72 -15.05 2.65 -1.62
N VAL A 73 -14.24 3.59 -1.15
CA VAL A 73 -13.78 4.77 -1.88
C VAL A 73 -12.29 4.63 -2.12
N ALA A 74 -11.78 5.09 -3.25
CA ALA A 74 -10.37 5.02 -3.55
C ALA A 74 -9.80 6.37 -3.99
N MET A 75 -8.57 6.67 -3.54
CA MET A 75 -7.88 7.91 -3.85
C MET A 75 -6.50 7.65 -4.42
N ASP A 76 -6.13 8.40 -5.45
CA ASP A 76 -4.80 8.38 -6.06
C ASP A 76 -4.47 9.76 -6.64
N GLU A 77 -3.20 10.18 -6.59
CA GLU A 77 -2.77 11.44 -7.18
C GLU A 77 -2.63 11.36 -8.70
N SER A 78 -2.37 10.17 -9.24
CA SER A 78 -2.05 9.90 -10.63
C SER A 78 -3.31 9.89 -11.51
N ALA A 79 -3.47 10.92 -12.36
CA ALA A 79 -4.56 10.95 -13.34
C ALA A 79 -4.52 9.77 -14.33
N PRO A 80 -3.35 9.31 -14.83
CA PRO A 80 -3.27 8.10 -15.65
C PRO A 80 -3.77 6.84 -14.93
N MET A 81 -3.41 6.62 -13.66
CA MET A 81 -3.91 5.51 -12.87
C MET A 81 -5.41 5.58 -12.65
N GLY A 82 -5.95 6.77 -12.36
CA GLY A 82 -7.39 7.00 -12.28
C GLY A 82 -8.14 6.64 -13.58
N THR A 83 -7.54 6.92 -14.74
CA THR A 83 -8.12 6.52 -16.04
C THR A 83 -8.14 5.00 -16.21
N LEU A 84 -7.07 4.29 -15.84
CA LEU A 84 -7.00 2.83 -15.88
C LEU A 84 -8.00 2.20 -14.90
N ALA A 85 -8.08 2.72 -13.67
CA ALA A 85 -9.02 2.26 -12.67
C ALA A 85 -10.48 2.42 -13.12
N LYS A 86 -10.84 3.58 -13.69
CA LYS A 86 -12.18 3.81 -14.26
C LYS A 86 -12.56 2.78 -15.33
N ARG A 87 -11.63 2.47 -16.23
CA ARG A 87 -11.85 1.43 -17.26
C ARG A 87 -12.08 0.04 -16.66
N ARG A 88 -11.34 -0.30 -15.60
CA ARG A 88 -11.45 -1.59 -14.91
C ARG A 88 -12.72 -1.72 -14.08
N LEU A 89 -13.11 -0.66 -13.40
CA LEU A 89 -14.22 -0.68 -12.44
C LEU A 89 -15.58 -0.38 -13.07
N GLY A 90 -15.61 0.21 -14.27
CA GLY A 90 -16.84 0.60 -14.92
C GLY A 90 -17.56 1.74 -14.18
N SER A 91 -18.91 1.70 -14.15
CA SER A 91 -19.76 2.74 -13.55
C SER A 91 -19.85 2.66 -12.01
N SER A 92 -19.47 1.54 -11.40
CA SER A 92 -19.66 1.26 -9.97
C SER A 92 -18.52 1.78 -9.09
N HIS A 93 -17.74 2.76 -9.54
CA HIS A 93 -16.57 3.23 -8.82
C HIS A 93 -16.78 4.54 -8.07
N LYS A 94 -16.16 4.65 -6.89
CA LYS A 94 -16.00 5.88 -6.13
C LYS A 94 -14.52 6.25 -6.10
N LEU A 95 -14.03 6.89 -7.17
CA LEU A 95 -12.63 7.30 -7.32
C LEU A 95 -12.48 8.80 -7.13
N THR A 96 -11.52 9.19 -6.30
CA THR A 96 -11.16 10.58 -6.03
C THR A 96 -9.69 10.81 -6.41
N ARG A 97 -9.40 11.92 -7.06
CA ARG A 97 -8.02 12.34 -7.29
C ARG A 97 -7.58 13.27 -6.18
N GLY A 98 -6.46 12.96 -5.52
CA GLY A 98 -5.95 13.78 -4.43
C GLY A 98 -4.64 13.26 -3.86
N LEU A 99 -4.03 14.07 -3.01
CA LEU A 99 -2.82 13.74 -2.27
C LEU A 99 -3.17 13.10 -0.93
N ALA A 100 -2.44 12.07 -0.54
CA ALA A 100 -2.64 11.40 0.75
C ALA A 100 -2.36 12.34 1.95
N GLN A 101 -1.59 13.40 1.74
CA GLN A 101 -1.34 14.47 2.72
C GLN A 101 -2.54 15.40 2.96
N LYS A 102 -3.58 15.29 2.14
CA LYS A 102 -4.82 16.10 2.26
C LYS A 102 -6.01 15.28 1.81
N ILE A 103 -6.50 14.43 2.70
CA ILE A 103 -7.61 13.51 2.42
C ILE A 103 -8.95 14.28 2.44
N PRO A 104 -9.70 14.37 1.32
CA PRO A 104 -10.88 15.22 1.21
C PRO A 104 -12.14 14.57 1.79
N PHE A 105 -12.02 13.95 2.96
CA PHE A 105 -13.12 13.32 3.67
C PHE A 105 -13.20 13.83 5.11
N ALA A 106 -14.40 13.75 5.70
CA ALA A 106 -14.65 14.14 7.08
C ALA A 106 -13.86 13.27 8.07
N ASP A 107 -13.73 13.78 9.29
CA ASP A 107 -13.19 13.02 10.41
C ASP A 107 -14.04 11.77 10.64
N GLU A 108 -13.39 10.69 11.04
CA GLU A 108 -14.04 9.43 11.41
C GLU A 108 -14.95 8.81 10.32
N ALA A 109 -14.67 9.11 9.04
CA ALA A 109 -15.47 8.64 7.91
C ALA A 109 -15.28 7.14 7.61
N PHE A 110 -14.14 6.53 7.98
CA PHE A 110 -13.79 5.19 7.55
C PHE A 110 -13.50 4.22 8.71
N ASP A 111 -13.88 2.97 8.49
CA ASP A 111 -13.61 1.87 9.41
C ASP A 111 -12.19 1.32 9.21
N SER A 112 -11.76 1.23 7.94
CA SER A 112 -10.41 0.83 7.57
C SER A 112 -9.88 1.68 6.43
N ILE A 113 -8.58 1.98 6.48
CA ILE A 113 -7.81 2.53 5.37
C ILE A 113 -6.83 1.45 4.91
N VAL A 114 -6.72 1.25 3.61
CA VAL A 114 -5.81 0.27 3.02
C VAL A 114 -4.87 0.93 2.02
N SER A 115 -3.62 0.51 2.03
CA SER A 115 -2.65 0.94 1.02
C SER A 115 -1.75 -0.22 0.64
N THR A 116 -1.61 -0.48 -0.66
CA THR A 116 -0.82 -1.59 -1.17
C THR A 116 0.37 -1.10 -1.97
N PHE A 117 1.56 -1.50 -1.55
CA PHE A 117 2.83 -1.10 -2.16
C PHE A 117 2.95 0.43 -2.35
N PRO A 118 2.69 1.20 -1.28
CA PRO A 118 2.77 2.66 -1.35
C PRO A 118 4.20 3.11 -1.63
N THR A 119 4.32 4.30 -2.22
CA THR A 119 5.59 5.00 -2.33
C THR A 119 5.95 5.71 -1.02
N GLU A 120 6.88 6.66 -1.06
CA GLU A 120 7.39 7.36 0.12
C GLU A 120 6.31 8.13 0.91
N TYR A 121 5.16 8.43 0.30
CA TYR A 121 4.08 9.19 0.97
C TYR A 121 3.58 8.51 2.25
N ILE A 122 3.67 7.17 2.34
CA ILE A 122 3.20 6.43 3.52
C ILE A 122 4.04 6.69 4.78
N PHE A 123 5.24 7.23 4.63
CA PHE A 123 6.13 7.61 5.75
C PHE A 123 5.98 9.09 6.14
N ASP A 124 5.21 9.87 5.35
CA ASP A 124 4.98 11.28 5.60
C ASP A 124 4.02 11.44 6.79
N MET A 125 4.44 12.24 7.77
CA MET A 125 3.67 12.50 8.98
C MET A 125 2.32 13.15 8.66
N GLN A 126 2.24 13.98 7.62
CA GLN A 126 0.99 14.61 7.22
C GLN A 126 0.02 13.57 6.66
N THR A 127 0.50 12.60 5.86
CA THR A 127 -0.31 11.46 5.40
C THR A 127 -0.83 10.63 6.57
N LEU A 128 0.03 10.30 7.53
CA LEU A 128 -0.37 9.49 8.68
C LEU A 128 -1.35 10.23 9.59
N SER A 129 -1.17 11.55 9.80
CA SER A 129 -2.11 12.37 10.55
C SER A 129 -3.47 12.45 9.87
N GLU A 130 -3.51 12.62 8.55
CA GLU A 130 -4.77 12.62 7.79
C GLU A 130 -5.45 11.24 7.84
N ALA A 131 -4.68 10.15 7.70
CA ALA A 131 -5.22 8.80 7.86
C ALA A 131 -5.80 8.60 9.27
N HIS A 132 -5.10 9.07 10.31
CA HIS A 132 -5.60 9.00 11.68
C HIS A 132 -6.88 9.83 11.86
N ARG A 133 -6.95 11.03 11.28
CA ARG A 133 -8.11 11.92 11.35
C ARG A 133 -9.37 11.27 10.76
N VAL A 134 -9.25 10.73 9.54
CA VAL A 134 -10.41 10.18 8.82
C VAL A 134 -10.81 8.77 9.26
N LEU A 135 -9.97 8.07 10.03
CA LEU A 135 -10.32 6.81 10.67
C LEU A 135 -11.20 7.07 11.91
N ARG A 136 -12.27 6.29 12.06
CA ARG A 136 -13.04 6.25 13.30
C ARG A 136 -12.22 5.69 14.47
N ASN A 137 -12.69 5.90 15.67
CA ASN A 137 -12.12 5.25 16.87
C ASN A 137 -12.11 3.73 16.67
N SER A 138 -11.02 3.09 17.09
CA SER A 138 -10.74 1.66 16.85
C SER A 138 -10.56 1.26 15.38
N GLY A 139 -10.61 2.20 14.43
CA GLY A 139 -10.35 1.99 13.00
C GLY A 139 -8.89 1.61 12.72
N ARG A 140 -8.63 1.09 11.52
CA ARG A 140 -7.31 0.53 11.15
C ARG A 140 -6.76 1.15 9.87
N LEU A 141 -5.46 1.44 9.90
CA LEU A 141 -4.64 1.67 8.71
C LEU A 141 -3.84 0.39 8.41
N ILE A 142 -4.11 -0.24 7.27
CA ILE A 142 -3.47 -1.48 6.83
C ILE A 142 -2.58 -1.17 5.63
N VAL A 143 -1.28 -1.45 5.76
CA VAL A 143 -0.30 -1.17 4.71
C VAL A 143 0.42 -2.45 4.32
N LEU A 144 0.23 -2.90 3.08
CA LEU A 144 1.09 -3.90 2.46
C LEU A 144 2.32 -3.19 1.91
N LEU A 145 3.40 -3.22 2.68
CA LEU A 145 4.54 -2.35 2.44
C LEU A 145 5.56 -2.94 1.46
N ALA A 146 5.82 -4.24 1.55
CA ALA A 146 6.82 -4.92 0.75
C ALA A 146 6.49 -6.40 0.57
N ALA A 147 7.04 -6.99 -0.48
CA ALA A 147 6.98 -8.40 -0.76
C ALA A 147 8.37 -8.93 -1.15
N TRP A 148 8.68 -10.14 -0.69
CA TRP A 148 9.88 -10.88 -1.06
C TRP A 148 9.47 -12.19 -1.74
N PRO A 149 9.56 -12.26 -3.08
CA PRO A 149 9.19 -13.47 -3.81
C PRO A 149 10.08 -14.65 -3.42
N LYS A 150 9.49 -15.83 -3.30
CA LYS A 150 10.19 -17.11 -3.16
C LYS A 150 10.73 -17.54 -4.53
N ASN A 151 11.77 -16.88 -5.01
CA ASN A 151 12.41 -17.20 -6.28
C ASN A 151 13.85 -17.68 -6.05
N PRO A 152 14.24 -18.89 -6.54
CA PRO A 152 15.58 -19.43 -6.36
C PRO A 152 16.67 -18.53 -6.94
N LEU A 153 16.40 -17.86 -8.07
CA LEU A 153 17.34 -16.96 -8.72
C LEU A 153 17.63 -15.72 -7.86
N LEU A 154 16.59 -15.12 -7.27
CA LEU A 154 16.75 -14.01 -6.33
C LEU A 154 17.48 -14.45 -5.06
N GLY A 155 17.16 -15.63 -4.54
CA GLY A 155 17.86 -16.20 -3.39
C GLY A 155 19.36 -16.41 -3.66
N TRP A 156 19.71 -16.85 -4.87
CA TRP A 156 21.11 -16.95 -5.31
C TRP A 156 21.77 -15.57 -5.44
N LEU A 157 21.07 -14.60 -6.04
CA LEU A 157 21.58 -13.23 -6.21
C LEU A 157 21.90 -12.57 -4.85
N PHE A 158 21.02 -12.69 -3.87
CA PHE A 158 21.26 -12.19 -2.51
C PHE A 158 22.47 -12.87 -1.85
N LYS A 159 22.68 -14.17 -2.07
CA LYS A 159 23.87 -14.86 -1.57
C LYS A 159 25.15 -14.34 -2.20
N VAL A 160 25.13 -14.01 -3.50
CA VAL A 160 26.31 -13.53 -4.23
C VAL A 160 26.62 -12.06 -3.91
N THR A 161 25.60 -11.23 -3.72
CA THR A 161 25.79 -9.79 -3.39
C THR A 161 26.09 -9.54 -1.91
N GLY A 162 25.91 -10.56 -1.05
CA GLY A 162 26.07 -10.40 0.40
C GLY A 162 24.98 -9.54 1.05
N GLU A 163 23.95 -9.14 0.31
CA GLU A 163 22.82 -8.40 0.85
C GLU A 163 21.90 -9.36 1.61
N SER A 164 21.56 -8.98 2.85
CA SER A 164 20.62 -9.74 3.66
C SER A 164 19.22 -9.14 3.56
N PRO A 165 18.25 -9.87 3.02
CA PRO A 165 16.85 -9.44 3.06
C PRO A 165 16.33 -9.19 4.48
N SER A 166 16.94 -9.83 5.50
CA SER A 166 16.58 -9.65 6.92
C SER A 166 16.89 -8.25 7.41
N ASP A 167 18.05 -7.69 7.06
CA ASP A 167 18.48 -6.38 7.56
C ASP A 167 17.63 -5.26 6.95
N ALA A 168 17.33 -5.36 5.66
CA ALA A 168 16.40 -4.46 5.00
C ALA A 168 14.99 -4.53 5.63
N ARG A 169 14.52 -5.73 5.97
CA ARG A 169 13.22 -5.93 6.64
C ARG A 169 13.18 -5.26 8.01
N GLU A 170 14.20 -5.45 8.84
CA GLU A 170 14.25 -4.86 10.19
C GLU A 170 14.33 -3.33 10.15
N LEU A 171 15.10 -2.78 9.21
CA LEU A 171 15.18 -1.33 9.02
C LEU A 171 13.81 -0.74 8.62
N ILE A 172 13.13 -1.37 7.67
CA ILE A 172 11.80 -0.94 7.22
C ILE A 172 10.78 -1.05 8.36
N LYS A 173 10.77 -2.16 9.10
CA LYS A 173 9.90 -2.35 10.28
C LYS A 173 10.12 -1.26 11.33
N SER A 174 11.38 -0.96 11.65
CA SER A 174 11.73 0.06 12.64
C SER A 174 11.23 1.44 12.21
N LYS A 175 11.48 1.83 10.95
CA LYS A 175 10.99 3.11 10.40
C LYS A 175 9.48 3.23 10.47
N MET A 176 8.75 2.16 10.06
CA MET A 176 7.29 2.17 10.10
C MET A 176 6.74 2.26 11.52
N LYS A 177 7.28 1.47 12.45
CA LYS A 177 6.87 1.53 13.85
C LYS A 177 7.03 2.93 14.44
N MET A 178 8.17 3.60 14.15
CA MET A 178 8.40 4.95 14.63
C MET A 178 7.46 5.98 14.00
N ALA A 179 7.23 5.89 12.68
CA ALA A 179 6.33 6.80 11.97
C ALA A 179 4.89 6.68 12.47
N PHE A 180 4.39 5.44 12.58
CA PHE A 180 3.04 5.15 13.06
C PHE A 180 2.86 5.56 14.53
N ALA A 181 3.84 5.28 15.39
CA ALA A 181 3.78 5.68 16.79
C ALA A 181 3.73 7.22 16.96
N ARG A 182 4.48 7.97 16.14
CA ARG A 182 4.41 9.44 16.13
C ARG A 182 3.05 9.97 15.68
N ALA A 183 2.34 9.22 14.85
CA ALA A 183 0.99 9.54 14.40
C ALA A 183 -0.10 8.89 15.27
N GLU A 184 0.25 8.50 16.50
CA GLU A 184 -0.67 7.98 17.53
C GLU A 184 -1.38 6.68 17.14
N PHE A 185 -0.74 5.87 16.29
CA PHE A 185 -1.21 4.52 15.99
C PHE A 185 -0.58 3.49 16.91
N LYS A 186 -1.37 2.60 17.49
CA LYS A 186 -0.89 1.34 18.03
C LYS A 186 -0.53 0.40 16.89
N THR A 187 0.76 0.09 16.76
CA THR A 187 1.31 -0.54 15.55
C THR A 187 1.62 -2.00 15.77
N GLU A 188 1.10 -2.83 14.87
CA GLU A 188 1.45 -4.23 14.72
C GLU A 188 2.12 -4.43 13.35
N VAL A 189 3.18 -5.27 13.31
CA VAL A 189 3.88 -5.61 12.08
C VAL A 189 3.86 -7.11 11.91
N GLN A 190 3.31 -7.58 10.80
CA GLN A 190 3.18 -8.99 10.49
C GLN A 190 3.96 -9.37 9.23
N ILE A 191 4.52 -10.58 9.24
CA ILE A 191 5.01 -11.25 8.04
C ILE A 191 3.96 -12.28 7.64
N VAL A 192 3.35 -12.06 6.49
CA VAL A 192 2.33 -12.97 5.93
C VAL A 192 3.02 -13.87 4.91
N GLU A 193 3.08 -15.16 5.22
CA GLU A 193 3.63 -16.16 4.30
C GLU A 193 2.55 -16.57 3.29
N VAL A 194 2.87 -16.41 2.01
CA VAL A 194 2.06 -16.89 0.90
C VAL A 194 2.86 -17.89 0.06
N LYS A 195 2.20 -18.64 -0.82
CA LYS A 195 2.88 -19.63 -1.67
C LYS A 195 4.03 -19.03 -2.46
N SER A 196 3.86 -17.82 -2.95
CA SER A 196 4.80 -17.12 -3.84
C SER A 196 5.81 -16.23 -3.13
N GLY A 197 5.72 -16.01 -1.81
CA GLY A 197 6.61 -15.08 -1.11
C GLY A 197 6.26 -14.84 0.35
N SER A 198 6.99 -13.89 0.94
CA SER A 198 6.73 -13.35 2.26
C SER A 198 6.35 -11.86 2.11
N LEU A 199 5.30 -11.44 2.76
CA LEU A 199 4.73 -10.09 2.66
C LEU A 199 4.87 -9.37 3.99
N LEU A 200 5.26 -8.12 3.95
CA LEU A 200 5.31 -7.24 5.12
C LEU A 200 4.05 -6.41 5.20
N VAL A 201 3.22 -6.69 6.19
CA VAL A 201 1.99 -5.96 6.48
C VAL A 201 2.16 -5.19 7.78
N VAL A 202 1.84 -3.91 7.74
CA VAL A 202 1.82 -3.03 8.92
C VAL A 202 0.39 -2.61 9.19
N ILE A 203 -0.05 -2.78 10.43
CA ILE A 203 -1.39 -2.45 10.88
C ILE A 203 -1.25 -1.40 11.98
N GLY A 204 -1.78 -0.21 11.74
CA GLY A 204 -1.92 0.84 12.73
C GLY A 204 -3.37 0.92 13.20
N LYS A 205 -3.62 0.69 14.48
CA LYS A 205 -4.94 0.86 15.08
C LYS A 205 -5.03 2.22 15.74
N LYS A 206 -6.07 3.00 15.41
CA LYS A 206 -6.41 4.22 16.13
C LYS A 206 -6.97 3.83 17.49
N GLU A 207 -6.35 4.29 18.56
CA GLU A 207 -6.87 4.06 19.91
C GLU A 207 -8.06 4.98 20.18
N GLU A 208 -8.92 4.56 21.09
CA GLU A 208 -10.04 5.39 21.53
C GLU A 208 -9.49 6.61 22.29
N SER A 209 -9.95 7.80 21.90
CA SER A 209 -9.67 9.00 22.68
C SER A 209 -10.22 8.80 24.09
N LYS A 210 -9.34 8.76 25.09
CA LYS A 210 -9.79 8.78 26.49
C LYS A 210 -10.43 10.14 26.72
N CYS A 211 -11.76 10.18 26.82
CA CYS A 211 -12.47 11.32 27.35
C CYS A 211 -12.09 11.60 28.81
#